data_d97796dfee1097cc6f16934f95e15649
#
_entry.id   d97796dfee1097cc6f16934f95e15649
#
_cell.length_a   1.000
_cell.length_b   1.000
_cell.length_c   1.000
_cell.angle_alpha   90.00
_cell.angle_beta   90.00
_cell.angle_gamma   90.00
#
_symmetry.space_group_name_H-M   'P 1'
#
loop_
_entity.id
_entity.type
_entity.pdbx_description
1 polymer ?
#
loop_
_entity_poly.entity_id
_entity_poly.type
_entity_poly.pdbx_seq_one_letter_code
_entity_poly.pdbx_strand_id
1 'polypeptide(L)'
;EEAASTMSNLSYLRPVCAIFAGLIADKISATRLSIYLFITLTIAFVYLGIISTIFYLEILIMTNIMITMAAVFALRGIYFCYLQETKIPTNIIGFSVGIISLIGFFPDVYIGPVFGYFLDTYTKVEAFNLCFLFLLILSLIGLYSSLKLHNAKKKM
;
A
#
# COMPACT_ATOMS: atom_id res chain seq x y z
N GLU A 1 -9.33 -3.32 -23.56
CA GLU A 1 -10.39 -2.36 -23.18
C GLU A 1 -11.06 -2.75 -21.86
N GLU A 2 -11.43 -4.01 -21.62
CA GLU A 2 -12.08 -4.46 -20.37
C GLU A 2 -11.22 -4.24 -19.13
N ALA A 3 -9.91 -4.52 -19.20
CA ALA A 3 -9.00 -4.28 -18.07
C ALA A 3 -8.89 -2.79 -17.70
N ALA A 4 -8.89 -1.90 -18.69
CA ALA A 4 -8.83 -0.47 -18.47
C ALA A 4 -10.13 0.08 -17.85
N SER A 5 -11.29 -0.42 -18.29
CA SER A 5 -12.60 -0.06 -17.73
C SER A 5 -12.73 -0.56 -16.28
N THR A 6 -12.26 -1.76 -15.99
CA THR A 6 -12.24 -2.33 -14.64
C THR A 6 -11.36 -1.51 -13.71
N MET A 7 -10.16 -1.11 -14.15
CA MET A 7 -9.26 -0.25 -13.37
C MET A 7 -9.83 1.15 -13.15
N SER A 8 -10.54 1.72 -14.15
CA SER A 8 -11.24 2.99 -13.99
C SER A 8 -12.32 2.90 -12.91
N ASN A 9 -13.15 1.85 -12.96
CA ASN A 9 -14.19 1.62 -11.96
C ASN A 9 -13.63 1.41 -10.54
N LEU A 10 -12.51 0.66 -10.41
CA LEU A 10 -11.82 0.47 -9.14
C LEU A 10 -11.25 1.79 -8.58
N SER A 11 -10.97 2.79 -9.41
CA SER A 11 -10.49 4.09 -8.96
C SER A 11 -11.55 4.86 -8.13
N TYR A 12 -12.84 4.59 -8.31
CA TYR A 12 -13.90 5.17 -7.47
C TYR A 12 -13.88 4.62 -6.02
N LEU A 13 -13.22 3.48 -5.77
CA LEU A 13 -13.01 2.99 -4.42
C LEU A 13 -12.03 3.86 -3.61
N ARG A 14 -11.20 4.67 -4.28
CA ARG A 14 -10.17 5.48 -3.62
C ARG A 14 -10.73 6.41 -2.54
N PRO A 15 -11.70 7.31 -2.81
CA PRO A 15 -12.25 8.20 -1.79
C PRO A 15 -12.99 7.42 -0.70
N VAL A 16 -13.70 6.36 -1.06
CA VAL A 16 -14.45 5.53 -0.11
C VAL A 16 -13.52 4.85 0.88
N CYS A 17 -12.49 4.15 0.39
CA CYS A 17 -11.51 3.48 1.25
C CYS A 17 -10.73 4.47 2.12
N ALA A 18 -10.40 5.67 1.61
CA ALA A 18 -9.70 6.69 2.38
C ALA A 18 -10.55 7.22 3.54
N ILE A 19 -11.85 7.47 3.33
CA ILE A 19 -12.77 7.92 4.38
C ILE A 19 -12.92 6.83 5.45
N PHE A 20 -13.20 5.58 5.06
CA PHE A 20 -13.33 4.49 6.02
C PHE A 20 -12.04 4.24 6.80
N ALA A 21 -10.89 4.31 6.14
CA ALA A 21 -9.59 4.17 6.81
C ALA A 21 -9.35 5.29 7.83
N GLY A 22 -9.70 6.54 7.51
CA GLY A 22 -9.64 7.66 8.45
C GLY A 22 -10.51 7.42 9.69
N LEU A 23 -11.78 7.06 9.50
CA LEU A 23 -12.71 6.75 10.60
C LEU A 23 -12.24 5.58 11.48
N ILE A 24 -11.61 4.56 10.88
CA ILE A 24 -11.04 3.43 11.63
C ILE A 24 -9.77 3.87 12.36
N ALA A 25 -8.92 4.69 11.73
CA ALA A 25 -7.70 5.21 12.33
C ALA A 25 -7.99 6.05 13.58
N ASP A 26 -9.08 6.82 13.59
CA ASP A 26 -9.52 7.61 14.75
C ASP A 26 -9.89 6.71 15.94
N LYS A 27 -10.40 5.49 15.70
CA LYS A 27 -10.78 4.54 16.77
C LYS A 27 -9.63 3.68 17.28
N ILE A 28 -8.74 3.22 16.38
CA ILE A 28 -7.73 2.21 16.71
C ILE A 28 -6.33 2.82 16.85
N SER A 29 -6.01 3.86 16.18
CA SER A 29 -4.78 4.57 15.86
C SER A 29 -4.24 4.24 14.46
N ALA A 30 -3.74 5.26 13.76
CA ALA A 30 -3.20 5.12 12.41
C ALA A 30 -2.03 4.12 12.36
N THR A 31 -1.18 4.13 13.39
CA THR A 31 -0.03 3.22 13.50
C THR A 31 -0.46 1.75 13.59
N ARG A 32 -1.51 1.40 14.33
CA ARG A 32 -2.01 0.02 14.40
C ARG A 32 -2.71 -0.38 13.11
N LEU A 33 -3.51 0.52 12.55
CA LEU A 33 -4.19 0.26 11.29
C LEU A 33 -3.19 -0.01 10.16
N SER A 34 -2.09 0.75 10.09
CA SER A 34 -1.06 0.50 9.06
C SER A 34 -0.37 -0.85 9.21
N ILE A 35 -0.16 -1.35 10.43
CA ILE A 35 0.39 -2.70 10.63
C ILE A 35 -0.55 -3.74 10.01
N TYR A 36 -1.86 -3.67 10.29
CA TYR A 36 -2.84 -4.59 9.70
C TYR A 36 -2.88 -4.49 8.18
N LEU A 37 -2.86 -3.28 7.63
CA LEU A 37 -2.87 -3.06 6.18
C LEU A 37 -1.60 -3.61 5.50
N PHE A 38 -0.41 -3.41 6.10
CA PHE A 38 0.82 -3.97 5.57
C PHE A 38 0.88 -5.50 5.67
N ILE A 39 0.31 -6.11 6.73
CA ILE A 39 0.16 -7.57 6.82
C ILE A 39 -0.75 -8.07 5.69
N THR A 40 -1.90 -7.42 5.48
CA THR A 40 -2.82 -7.76 4.39
C THR A 40 -2.13 -7.66 3.02
N LEU A 41 -1.37 -6.58 2.76
CA LEU A 41 -0.60 -6.41 1.52
C LEU A 41 0.48 -7.49 1.35
N THR A 42 1.19 -7.83 2.42
CA THR A 42 2.22 -8.89 2.37
C THR A 42 1.60 -10.23 1.99
N ILE A 43 0.48 -10.62 2.61
CA ILE A 43 -0.25 -11.85 2.27
C ILE A 43 -0.75 -11.80 0.83
N ALA A 44 -1.31 -10.66 0.42
CA ALA A 44 -1.84 -10.48 -0.92
C ALA A 44 -0.75 -10.60 -2.01
N PHE A 45 0.42 -10.00 -1.80
CA PHE A 45 1.53 -10.09 -2.76
C PHE A 45 2.21 -11.46 -2.77
N VAL A 46 2.26 -12.18 -1.66
CA VAL A 46 2.69 -13.60 -1.63
C VAL A 46 1.73 -14.44 -2.47
N TYR A 47 0.42 -14.23 -2.32
CA TYR A 47 -0.56 -14.94 -3.13
C TYR A 47 -0.37 -14.66 -4.62
N LEU A 48 -0.28 -13.38 -5.03
CA LEU A 48 -0.15 -12.99 -6.44
C LEU A 48 1.19 -13.39 -7.05
N GLY A 49 2.30 -13.33 -6.30
CA GLY A 49 3.63 -13.61 -6.82
C GLY A 49 4.00 -15.10 -6.85
N ILE A 50 3.43 -15.92 -5.96
CA ILE A 50 3.83 -17.32 -5.80
C ILE A 50 2.67 -18.28 -6.05
N ILE A 51 1.53 -18.07 -5.37
CA ILE A 51 0.45 -19.04 -5.33
C ILE A 51 -0.38 -19.01 -6.62
N SER A 52 -0.60 -17.83 -7.20
CA SER A 52 -1.40 -17.67 -8.41
C SER A 52 -0.82 -18.39 -9.63
N THR A 53 0.49 -18.62 -9.66
CA THR A 53 1.17 -19.40 -10.71
C THR A 53 0.92 -20.90 -10.59
N ILE A 54 0.62 -21.39 -9.38
CA ILE A 54 0.36 -22.81 -9.08
C ILE A 54 -1.14 -23.10 -9.14
N PHE A 55 -1.96 -22.22 -8.55
CA PHE A 55 -3.41 -22.34 -8.47
C PHE A 55 -4.09 -21.14 -9.12
N TYR A 56 -4.37 -21.24 -10.42
CA TYR A 56 -5.04 -20.21 -11.17
C TYR A 56 -6.56 -20.30 -10.96
N LEU A 57 -7.09 -19.49 -10.03
CA LEU A 57 -8.53 -19.26 -9.88
C LEU A 57 -8.81 -17.76 -10.11
N GLU A 58 -9.46 -17.46 -11.22
CA GLU A 58 -9.73 -16.08 -11.66
C GLU A 58 -10.47 -15.26 -10.58
N ILE A 59 -11.47 -15.85 -9.93
CA ILE A 59 -12.23 -15.19 -8.86
C ILE A 59 -11.33 -14.82 -7.69
N LEU A 60 -10.40 -15.68 -7.27
CA LEU A 60 -9.48 -15.39 -6.17
C LEU A 60 -8.49 -14.29 -6.53
N ILE A 61 -8.00 -14.28 -7.76
CA ILE A 61 -7.10 -13.23 -8.25
C ILE A 61 -7.82 -11.87 -8.25
N MET A 62 -9.03 -11.80 -8.80
CA MET A 62 -9.82 -10.58 -8.83
C MET A 62 -10.15 -10.07 -7.42
N THR A 63 -10.57 -10.95 -6.53
CA THR A 63 -10.85 -10.60 -5.13
C THR A 63 -9.58 -10.10 -4.42
N ASN A 64 -8.44 -10.75 -4.63
CA ASN A 64 -7.15 -10.34 -4.07
C ASN A 64 -6.73 -8.94 -4.58
N ILE A 65 -6.89 -8.67 -5.88
CA ILE A 65 -6.61 -7.35 -6.46
C ILE A 65 -7.49 -6.28 -5.81
N MET A 66 -8.77 -6.53 -5.62
CA MET A 66 -9.68 -5.59 -4.96
C MET A 66 -9.24 -5.30 -3.51
N ILE A 67 -8.89 -6.33 -2.74
CA ILE A 67 -8.39 -6.19 -1.37
C ILE A 67 -7.08 -5.39 -1.35
N THR A 68 -6.16 -5.68 -2.27
CA THR A 68 -4.87 -4.99 -2.39
C THR A 68 -5.08 -3.51 -2.68
N MET A 69 -5.94 -3.17 -3.65
CA MET A 69 -6.29 -1.79 -3.99
C MET A 69 -6.92 -1.05 -2.81
N ALA A 70 -7.87 -1.68 -2.12
CA ALA A 70 -8.50 -1.11 -0.94
C ALA A 70 -7.47 -0.84 0.17
N ALA A 71 -6.55 -1.76 0.44
CA ALA A 71 -5.50 -1.60 1.44
C ALA A 71 -4.51 -0.47 1.09
N VAL A 72 -4.12 -0.34 -0.19
CA VAL A 72 -3.26 0.75 -0.66
C VAL A 72 -3.96 2.10 -0.51
N PHE A 73 -5.24 2.21 -0.90
CA PHE A 73 -6.00 3.45 -0.76
C PHE A 73 -6.23 3.82 0.72
N ALA A 74 -6.46 2.82 1.57
CA ALA A 74 -6.56 3.01 3.01
C ALA A 74 -5.25 3.56 3.59
N LEU A 75 -4.08 3.00 3.22
CA LEU A 75 -2.77 3.52 3.64
C LEU A 75 -2.56 4.97 3.22
N ARG A 76 -2.93 5.32 1.97
CA ARG A 76 -2.85 6.71 1.49
C ARG A 76 -3.76 7.66 2.27
N GLY A 77 -4.93 7.18 2.74
CA GLY A 77 -5.85 7.97 3.54
C GLY A 77 -5.33 8.33 4.92
N ILE A 78 -4.49 7.48 5.53
CA ILE A 78 -4.00 7.68 6.91
C ILE A 78 -2.62 8.34 7.02
N TYR A 79 -1.97 8.73 5.91
CA TYR A 79 -0.62 9.32 5.97
C TYR A 79 -0.53 10.52 6.93
N PHE A 80 -1.50 11.40 6.90
CA PHE A 80 -1.48 12.62 7.72
C PHE A 80 -1.93 12.36 9.16
N CYS A 81 -2.62 11.26 9.44
CA CYS A 81 -2.97 10.89 10.81
C CYS A 81 -1.74 10.60 11.68
N TYR A 82 -0.62 10.22 11.07
CA TYR A 82 0.64 10.04 11.80
C TYR A 82 1.16 11.34 12.43
N LEU A 83 0.95 12.47 11.77
CA LEU A 83 1.38 13.79 12.30
C LEU A 83 0.64 14.14 13.59
N GLN A 84 -0.65 13.83 13.66
CA GLN A 84 -1.46 14.04 14.85
C GLN A 84 -1.04 13.10 15.97
N GLU A 85 -0.76 11.84 15.65
CA GLU A 85 -0.35 10.83 16.62
C GLU A 85 1.03 11.10 17.24
N THR A 86 1.96 11.70 16.48
CA THR A 86 3.33 11.99 16.94
C THR A 86 3.45 13.35 17.62
N LYS A 87 2.35 14.10 17.77
CA LYS A 87 2.31 15.42 18.46
C LYS A 87 3.37 16.38 17.94
N ILE A 88 3.57 16.45 16.63
CA ILE A 88 4.54 17.35 16.00
C ILE A 88 4.19 18.81 16.32
N PRO A 89 5.16 19.65 16.74
CA PRO A 89 4.93 21.07 17.01
C PRO A 89 4.36 21.80 15.79
N THR A 90 3.42 22.72 16.03
CA THR A 90 2.69 23.44 14.99
C THR A 90 3.57 24.26 14.05
N ASN A 91 4.72 24.73 14.54
CA ASN A 91 5.69 25.52 13.77
C ASN A 91 6.42 24.75 12.67
N ILE A 92 6.45 23.40 12.74
CA ILE A 92 7.10 22.54 11.74
C ILE A 92 6.13 21.60 11.03
N ILE A 93 4.83 21.70 11.29
CA ILE A 93 3.80 20.84 10.67
C ILE A 93 3.86 20.93 9.14
N GLY A 94 3.95 22.12 8.55
CA GLY A 94 4.00 22.30 7.11
C GLY A 94 5.19 21.59 6.46
N PHE A 95 6.36 21.71 7.08
CA PHE A 95 7.57 21.00 6.62
C PHE A 95 7.40 19.47 6.71
N SER A 96 6.86 18.99 7.83
CA SER A 96 6.59 17.56 8.04
C SER A 96 5.59 16.99 7.03
N VAL A 97 4.52 17.72 6.74
CA VAL A 97 3.56 17.37 5.68
C VAL A 97 4.26 17.26 4.32
N GLY A 98 5.13 18.23 4.00
CA GLY A 98 5.90 18.22 2.74
C GLY A 98 6.78 16.98 2.60
N ILE A 99 7.53 16.62 3.64
CA ILE A 99 8.38 15.42 3.63
C ILE A 99 7.55 14.14 3.51
N ILE A 100 6.49 14.01 4.29
CA ILE A 100 5.62 12.81 4.24
C ILE A 100 4.97 12.68 2.86
N SER A 101 4.51 13.79 2.26
CA SER A 101 3.96 13.79 0.92
C SER A 101 4.99 13.40 -0.12
N LEU A 102 6.20 13.95 -0.05
CA LEU A 102 7.28 13.61 -0.98
C LEU A 102 7.59 12.10 -0.93
N ILE A 103 7.80 11.55 0.25
CA ILE A 103 8.10 10.11 0.43
C ILE A 103 6.90 9.25 0.06
N GLY A 104 5.68 9.68 0.41
CA GLY A 104 4.45 8.93 0.15
C GLY A 104 4.07 8.84 -1.33
N PHE A 105 4.37 9.86 -2.13
CA PHE A 105 4.11 9.88 -3.57
C PHE A 105 5.32 9.48 -4.42
N PHE A 106 6.51 9.35 -3.83
CA PHE A 106 7.71 8.95 -4.53
C PHE A 106 7.56 7.60 -5.28
N PRO A 107 6.88 6.58 -4.72
CA PRO A 107 6.62 5.34 -5.45
C PRO A 107 5.91 5.51 -6.79
N ASP A 108 5.01 6.47 -6.91
CA ASP A 108 4.28 6.73 -8.18
C ASP A 108 5.23 7.14 -9.32
N VAL A 109 6.40 7.69 -8.99
CA VAL A 109 7.41 8.12 -9.98
C VAL A 109 8.24 6.95 -10.51
N TYR A 110 8.68 6.01 -9.66
CA TYR A 110 9.63 4.97 -10.07
C TYR A 110 8.98 3.61 -10.34
N ILE A 111 7.79 3.31 -9.79
CA ILE A 111 7.15 2.01 -10.01
C ILE A 111 6.85 1.78 -11.50
N GLY A 112 6.35 2.79 -12.21
CA GLY A 112 6.06 2.69 -13.63
C GLY A 112 7.29 2.29 -14.46
N PRO A 113 8.40 3.04 -14.42
CA PRO A 113 9.64 2.67 -15.09
C PRO A 113 10.21 1.31 -14.69
N VAL A 114 10.18 0.95 -13.42
CA VAL A 114 10.68 -0.35 -12.93
C VAL A 114 9.85 -1.50 -13.49
N PHE A 115 8.53 -1.38 -13.46
CA PHE A 115 7.63 -2.40 -14.01
C PHE A 115 7.73 -2.47 -15.53
N GLY A 116 7.85 -1.32 -16.22
CA GLY A 116 8.10 -1.28 -17.65
C GLY A 116 9.37 -2.08 -18.01
N TYR A 117 10.47 -1.82 -17.31
CA TYR A 117 11.72 -2.56 -17.52
C TYR A 117 11.56 -4.08 -17.34
N PHE A 118 10.82 -4.53 -16.30
CA PHE A 118 10.57 -5.96 -16.11
C PHE A 118 9.74 -6.55 -17.26
N LEU A 119 8.68 -5.86 -17.70
CA LEU A 119 7.80 -6.31 -18.76
C LEU A 119 8.48 -6.33 -20.14
N ASP A 120 9.45 -5.46 -20.38
CA ASP A 120 10.20 -5.40 -21.64
C ASP A 120 11.35 -6.43 -21.70
N THR A 121 11.89 -6.82 -20.53
CA THR A 121 13.10 -7.67 -20.46
C THR A 121 12.81 -9.14 -20.27
N TYR A 122 11.74 -9.48 -19.52
CA TYR A 122 11.42 -10.85 -19.13
C TYR A 122 10.16 -11.38 -19.81
N THR A 123 9.94 -12.69 -19.76
CA THR A 123 8.67 -13.28 -20.21
C THR A 123 7.52 -12.76 -19.36
N LYS A 124 6.31 -12.70 -19.93
CA LYS A 124 5.14 -12.12 -19.22
C LYS A 124 4.96 -12.67 -17.80
N VAL A 125 5.08 -14.00 -17.63
CA VAL A 125 4.88 -14.64 -16.32
C VAL A 125 5.99 -14.25 -15.33
N GLU A 126 7.25 -14.30 -15.77
CA GLU A 126 8.40 -13.92 -14.95
C GLU A 126 8.35 -12.43 -14.57
N ALA A 127 8.00 -11.55 -15.52
CA ALA A 127 7.88 -10.14 -15.29
C ALA A 127 6.85 -9.81 -14.21
N PHE A 128 5.65 -10.42 -14.28
CA PHE A 128 4.63 -10.23 -13.24
C PHE A 128 5.08 -10.75 -11.87
N ASN A 129 5.74 -11.90 -11.83
CA ASN A 129 6.29 -12.45 -10.58
C ASN A 129 7.32 -11.50 -9.98
N LEU A 130 8.21 -10.93 -10.79
CA LEU A 130 9.20 -9.93 -10.34
C LEU A 130 8.54 -8.65 -9.82
N CYS A 131 7.48 -8.16 -10.49
CA CYS A 131 6.72 -7.03 -10.03
C CYS A 131 6.09 -7.29 -8.65
N PHE A 132 5.46 -8.44 -8.45
CA PHE A 132 4.86 -8.79 -7.17
C PHE A 132 5.90 -9.05 -6.08
N LEU A 133 7.05 -9.65 -6.40
CA LEU A 133 8.18 -9.79 -5.48
C LEU A 133 8.72 -8.42 -5.04
N PHE A 134 8.85 -7.49 -5.97
CA PHE A 134 9.27 -6.13 -5.65
C PHE A 134 8.30 -5.43 -4.71
N LEU A 135 6.98 -5.53 -4.97
CA LEU A 135 5.94 -5.00 -4.09
C LEU A 135 5.92 -5.70 -2.72
N LEU A 136 6.19 -7.00 -2.68
CA LEU A 136 6.33 -7.77 -1.44
C LEU A 136 7.46 -7.21 -0.57
N ILE A 137 8.63 -6.96 -1.14
CA ILE A 137 9.77 -6.37 -0.41
C ILE A 137 9.38 -5.00 0.16
N LEU A 138 8.74 -4.15 -0.64
CA LEU A 138 8.28 -2.84 -0.18
C LEU A 138 7.25 -2.95 0.95
N SER A 139 6.32 -3.91 0.87
CA SER A 139 5.34 -4.13 1.94
C SER A 139 5.96 -4.60 3.24
N LEU A 140 7.01 -5.44 3.18
CA LEU A 140 7.78 -5.87 4.34
C LEU A 140 8.55 -4.72 4.99
N ILE A 141 9.16 -3.84 4.19
CA ILE A 141 9.82 -2.62 4.69
C ILE A 141 8.79 -1.71 5.39
N GLY A 142 7.61 -1.54 4.79
CA GLY A 142 6.51 -0.78 5.37
C GLY A 142 6.01 -1.39 6.69
N LEU A 143 5.86 -2.71 6.74
CA LEU A 143 5.48 -3.44 7.96
C LEU A 143 6.52 -3.24 9.08
N TYR A 144 7.80 -3.42 8.76
CA TYR A 144 8.88 -3.21 9.72
C TYR A 144 8.89 -1.78 10.27
N SER A 145 8.75 -0.78 9.39
CA SER A 145 8.70 0.63 9.76
C SER A 145 7.50 0.94 10.68
N SER A 146 6.32 0.39 10.36
CA SER A 146 5.11 0.55 11.17
C SER A 146 5.24 -0.09 12.54
N LEU A 147 5.84 -1.28 12.64
CA LEU A 147 6.12 -1.96 13.90
C LEU A 147 7.10 -1.17 14.76
N LYS A 148 8.17 -0.64 14.14
CA LYS A 148 9.16 0.19 14.85
C LYS A 148 8.53 1.47 15.40
N LEU A 149 7.66 2.13 14.61
CA LEU A 149 6.92 3.32 15.04
C LEU A 149 5.97 2.99 16.21
N HIS A 150 5.26 1.86 16.13
CA HIS A 150 4.37 1.41 17.20
C HIS A 150 5.13 1.21 18.52
N ASN A 151 6.28 0.56 18.46
CA ASN A 151 7.11 0.29 19.64
C ASN A 151 7.72 1.58 20.19
N ALA A 152 8.12 2.52 19.34
CA ALA A 152 8.62 3.83 19.78
C ALA A 152 7.53 4.64 20.50
N LYS A 153 6.29 4.63 19.96
CA LYS A 153 5.15 5.31 20.58
C LYS A 153 4.77 4.73 21.94
N LYS A 154 4.98 3.45 22.17
CA LYS A 154 4.70 2.80 23.47
C LYS A 154 5.71 3.21 24.56
N LYS A 155 6.89 3.70 24.16
CA LYS A 155 7.96 4.13 25.08
C LYS A 155 7.91 5.64 25.41
N MET A 156 7.15 6.44 24.65
CA MET A 156 6.86 7.85 24.91
C MET A 156 5.64 8.00 25.83
#